data_76b64d139d25560451db30c02a0c8eb7
#
_entry.id   76b64d139d25560451db30c02a0c8eb7
#
_cell.length_a   1.000
_cell.length_b   1.000
_cell.length_c   1.000
_cell.angle_alpha   90.00
_cell.angle_beta   90.00
_cell.angle_gamma   90.00
#
_symmetry.space_group_name_H-M   'P 1'
#
loop_
_entity.id
_entity.type
_entity.pdbx_description
1 polymer ?
#
loop_
_entity_poly.entity_id
_entity_poly.type
_entity_poly.pdbx_seq_one_letter_code
_entity_poly.pdbx_strand_id
1 'polypeptide(L)'
;PGTIIKGDYTLPKGTYLLKGWCYIADGASLTLAPGTIIKGDKETKAALIVEPGGQLWAKGTQSEPIVFTSEMPAGNRRPGDWGGIILCGRGVNNKGTMQIEGGPRTTHGGSDNADCSGALSYVRCEFAGYPFKEDQEINAITFGSVGSATQIDHVQVSYSNDDSYEWFGGAVNAKYLISYHTWDDDFDT
;
A
#
# COMPACT_ATOMS: atom_id res chain seq x y z
N PRO A 1 11.53 12.66 -8.19
CA PRO A 1 11.58 12.97 -6.76
C PRO A 1 10.16 12.98 -6.22
N GLY A 2 9.89 12.07 -5.27
CA GLY A 2 8.58 11.98 -4.62
C GLY A 2 8.46 12.90 -3.39
N THR A 3 7.25 13.05 -2.90
CA THR A 3 6.99 13.71 -1.61
C THR A 3 7.46 12.80 -0.47
N ILE A 4 8.14 13.37 0.53
CA ILE A 4 8.58 12.62 1.72
C ILE A 4 7.87 13.20 2.94
N ILE A 5 7.09 12.37 3.61
CA ILE A 5 6.48 12.67 4.91
C ILE A 5 7.53 12.41 5.99
N LYS A 6 7.86 13.47 6.74
CA LYS A 6 8.80 13.43 7.87
C LYS A 6 8.08 13.95 9.12
N GLY A 7 7.78 13.07 10.06
CA GLY A 7 7.00 13.36 11.25
C GLY A 7 5.57 12.85 11.15
N ASP A 8 4.75 13.20 12.13
CA ASP A 8 3.41 12.65 12.28
C ASP A 8 2.37 13.57 11.66
N TYR A 9 1.60 13.02 10.74
CA TYR A 9 0.51 13.73 10.06
C TYR A 9 -0.81 12.99 10.23
N THR A 10 -1.87 13.73 10.47
CA THR A 10 -3.24 13.20 10.50
C THR A 10 -4.08 13.92 9.45
N LEU A 11 -4.67 13.14 8.55
CA LEU A 11 -5.66 13.66 7.60
C LEU A 11 -7.06 13.43 8.17
N PRO A 12 -7.83 14.49 8.40
CA PRO A 12 -9.24 14.36 8.78
C PRO A 12 -10.04 13.72 7.64
N LYS A 13 -11.26 13.27 7.93
CA LYS A 13 -12.16 12.73 6.90
C LYS A 13 -12.32 13.74 5.76
N GLY A 14 -12.05 13.28 4.54
CA GLY A 14 -12.08 14.11 3.34
C GLY A 14 -11.68 13.32 2.11
N THR A 15 -11.60 14.01 0.98
CA THR A 15 -11.09 13.46 -0.27
C THR A 15 -9.79 14.16 -0.62
N TYR A 16 -8.73 13.40 -0.81
CA TYR A 16 -7.38 13.88 -1.08
C TYR A 16 -6.85 13.32 -2.38
N LEU A 17 -6.02 14.08 -3.07
CA LEU A 17 -5.32 13.66 -4.28
C LEU A 17 -3.87 13.30 -3.91
N LEU A 18 -3.51 12.05 -4.16
CA LEU A 18 -2.14 11.55 -4.07
C LEU A 18 -1.46 11.80 -5.42
N LYS A 19 -0.36 12.54 -5.45
CA LYS A 19 0.43 12.81 -6.66
C LYS A 19 1.85 12.30 -6.53
N GLY A 20 2.30 11.61 -7.57
CA GLY A 20 3.62 11.00 -7.61
C GLY A 20 3.81 9.96 -6.50
N TRP A 21 5.04 9.63 -6.23
CA TRP A 21 5.37 8.67 -5.18
C TRP A 21 5.53 9.39 -3.85
N CYS A 22 4.68 9.04 -2.88
CA CYS A 22 4.70 9.62 -1.54
C CYS A 22 5.28 8.59 -0.57
N TYR A 23 6.35 8.99 0.11
CA TYR A 23 7.08 8.13 1.05
C TYR A 23 6.79 8.55 2.49
N ILE A 24 6.41 7.61 3.34
CA ILE A 24 6.38 7.79 4.79
C ILE A 24 7.72 7.30 5.33
N ALA A 25 8.58 8.25 5.74
CA ALA A 25 9.96 7.97 6.12
C ALA A 25 10.08 7.26 7.47
N ASP A 26 11.25 6.72 7.76
CA ASP A 26 11.59 6.17 9.08
C ASP A 26 11.27 7.16 10.20
N GLY A 27 10.60 6.69 11.24
CA GLY A 27 10.15 7.49 12.38
C GLY A 27 8.99 8.45 12.09
N ALA A 28 8.39 8.40 10.90
CA ALA A 28 7.22 9.20 10.53
C ALA A 28 5.93 8.38 10.52
N SER A 29 4.80 9.04 10.67
CA SER A 29 3.49 8.39 10.53
C SER A 29 2.49 9.21 9.73
N LEU A 30 1.62 8.50 9.00
CA LEU A 30 0.43 9.06 8.36
C LEU A 30 -0.82 8.37 8.90
N THR A 31 -1.69 9.12 9.55
CA THR A 31 -2.97 8.64 10.06
C THR A 31 -4.12 9.17 9.20
N LEU A 32 -5.00 8.27 8.77
CA LEU A 32 -6.20 8.61 8.00
C LEU A 32 -7.44 8.38 8.87
N ALA A 33 -8.29 9.39 8.99
CA ALA A 33 -9.56 9.24 9.69
C ALA A 33 -10.52 8.31 8.93
N PRO A 34 -11.42 7.58 9.61
CA PRO A 34 -12.45 6.77 8.96
C PRO A 34 -13.24 7.55 7.91
N GLY A 35 -13.58 6.90 6.81
CA GLY A 35 -14.29 7.51 5.68
C GLY A 35 -13.45 8.42 4.78
N THR A 36 -12.14 8.48 4.97
CA THR A 36 -11.22 9.21 4.09
C THR A 36 -11.11 8.53 2.72
N ILE A 37 -11.06 9.33 1.67
CA ILE A 37 -10.86 8.87 0.29
C ILE A 37 -9.54 9.45 -0.23
N ILE A 38 -8.63 8.58 -0.65
CA ILE A 38 -7.39 8.94 -1.31
C ILE A 38 -7.51 8.58 -2.80
N LYS A 39 -7.36 9.55 -3.66
CA LYS A 39 -7.39 9.37 -5.11
C LYS A 39 -5.98 9.39 -5.67
N GLY A 40 -5.55 8.31 -6.29
CA GLY A 40 -4.26 8.23 -6.98
C GLY A 40 -4.31 8.93 -8.32
N ASP A 41 -3.40 9.87 -8.53
CA ASP A 41 -3.24 10.60 -9.79
C ASP A 41 -2.65 9.69 -10.87
N LYS A 42 -3.35 9.57 -11.98
CA LYS A 42 -2.99 8.67 -13.07
C LYS A 42 -1.75 9.13 -13.82
N GLU A 43 -1.61 10.42 -14.07
CA GLU A 43 -0.50 10.96 -14.87
C GLU A 43 0.84 10.77 -14.19
N THR A 44 0.88 10.94 -12.87
CA THR A 44 2.11 10.81 -12.09
C THR A 44 2.35 9.39 -11.57
N LYS A 45 1.49 8.43 -11.89
CA LYS A 45 1.59 7.03 -11.44
C LYS A 45 1.72 6.97 -9.91
N ALA A 46 0.80 7.66 -9.25
CA ALA A 46 0.85 7.87 -7.83
C ALA A 46 0.95 6.55 -7.05
N ALA A 47 1.80 6.50 -6.03
CA ALA A 47 1.91 5.37 -5.11
C ALA A 47 2.19 5.88 -3.69
N LEU A 48 1.68 5.16 -2.68
CA LEU A 48 1.97 5.42 -1.28
C LEU A 48 2.91 4.36 -0.74
N ILE A 49 4.11 4.77 -0.34
CA ILE A 49 5.19 3.88 0.07
C ILE A 49 5.52 4.15 1.55
N VAL A 50 5.44 3.11 2.37
CA VAL A 50 5.91 3.14 3.76
C VAL A 50 7.33 2.59 3.77
N GLU A 51 8.32 3.43 4.12
CA GLU A 51 9.70 3.01 4.27
C GLU A 51 9.88 2.25 5.61
N PRO A 52 10.91 1.39 5.77
CA PRO A 52 11.14 0.66 7.02
C PRO A 52 11.23 1.60 8.24
N GLY A 53 10.35 1.39 9.22
CA GLY A 53 10.21 2.26 10.40
C GLY A 53 9.23 3.42 10.23
N GLY A 54 8.70 3.64 9.02
CA GLY A 54 7.52 4.49 8.79
C GLY A 54 6.24 3.75 9.12
N GLN A 55 5.12 4.46 9.30
CA GLN A 55 3.84 3.85 9.66
C GLN A 55 2.66 4.50 8.92
N LEU A 56 1.80 3.66 8.35
CA LEU A 56 0.50 4.07 7.80
C LEU A 56 -0.61 3.56 8.70
N TRP A 57 -1.36 4.45 9.31
CA TRP A 57 -2.52 4.14 10.14
C TRP A 57 -3.80 4.42 9.37
N ALA A 58 -4.27 3.45 8.60
CA ALA A 58 -5.52 3.51 7.85
C ALA A 58 -6.54 2.60 8.52
N LYS A 59 -7.17 3.09 9.59
CA LYS A 59 -8.20 2.37 10.35
C LYS A 59 -9.58 2.96 10.06
N GLY A 60 -10.27 2.40 9.07
CA GLY A 60 -11.66 2.69 8.82
C GLY A 60 -12.61 1.92 9.74
N THR A 61 -13.88 1.93 9.42
CA THR A 61 -14.93 1.12 10.04
C THR A 61 -15.81 0.48 8.98
N GLN A 62 -16.65 -0.47 9.33
CA GLN A 62 -17.59 -1.07 8.40
C GLN A 62 -18.50 -0.02 7.73
N SER A 63 -18.94 1.00 8.46
CA SER A 63 -19.80 2.08 7.94
C SER A 63 -19.02 3.22 7.28
N GLU A 64 -17.74 3.37 7.60
CA GLU A 64 -16.86 4.41 7.08
C GLU A 64 -15.49 3.83 6.69
N PRO A 65 -15.43 2.99 5.66
CA PRO A 65 -14.16 2.44 5.18
C PRO A 65 -13.28 3.55 4.63
N ILE A 66 -11.97 3.35 4.72
CA ILE A 66 -11.01 4.20 4.02
C ILE A 66 -10.85 3.65 2.60
N VAL A 67 -10.91 4.53 1.61
CA VAL A 67 -10.88 4.14 0.19
C VAL A 67 -9.68 4.76 -0.50
N PHE A 68 -8.84 3.91 -1.07
CA PHE A 68 -7.82 4.31 -2.04
C PHE A 68 -8.31 3.92 -3.43
N THR A 69 -8.36 4.87 -4.36
CA THR A 69 -8.98 4.63 -5.67
C THR A 69 -8.36 5.51 -6.75
N SER A 70 -8.72 5.28 -8.01
CA SER A 70 -8.34 6.15 -9.13
C SER A 70 -8.96 7.55 -9.00
N GLU A 71 -8.22 8.59 -9.43
CA GLU A 71 -8.75 9.95 -9.56
C GLU A 71 -9.77 10.09 -10.68
N MET A 72 -9.74 9.16 -11.65
CA MET A 72 -10.61 9.20 -12.82
C MET A 72 -12.08 9.20 -12.42
N PRO A 73 -12.95 9.86 -13.20
CA PRO A 73 -14.39 9.83 -12.99
C PRO A 73 -14.96 8.40 -12.96
N ALA A 74 -16.03 8.21 -12.21
CA ALA A 74 -16.76 6.94 -12.22
C ALA A 74 -17.13 6.51 -13.66
N GLY A 75 -16.93 5.24 -13.99
CA GLY A 75 -17.10 4.69 -15.34
C GLY A 75 -15.84 4.75 -16.21
N ASN A 76 -14.90 5.65 -15.91
CA ASN A 76 -13.65 5.80 -16.68
C ASN A 76 -12.43 5.20 -15.96
N ARG A 77 -12.59 4.71 -14.75
CA ARG A 77 -11.52 4.07 -13.98
C ARG A 77 -11.12 2.75 -14.61
N ARG A 78 -9.84 2.45 -14.59
CA ARG A 78 -9.27 1.20 -15.15
C ARG A 78 -8.23 0.63 -14.20
N PRO A 79 -8.04 -0.70 -14.18
CA PRO A 79 -6.87 -1.32 -13.56
C PRO A 79 -5.58 -0.61 -13.96
N GLY A 80 -4.65 -0.41 -13.04
CA GLY A 80 -3.39 0.27 -13.29
C GLY A 80 -3.46 1.79 -13.43
N ASP A 81 -4.56 2.44 -13.08
CA ASP A 81 -4.66 3.90 -13.11
C ASP A 81 -3.65 4.57 -12.16
N TRP A 82 -3.27 3.90 -11.08
CA TRP A 82 -2.27 4.34 -10.11
C TRP A 82 -1.46 3.16 -9.57
N GLY A 83 -0.35 3.42 -8.84
CA GLY A 83 0.55 2.38 -8.37
C GLY A 83 -0.11 1.45 -7.37
N GLY A 84 -0.35 1.94 -6.18
CA GLY A 84 -0.85 1.12 -5.08
C GLY A 84 -0.26 1.54 -3.74
N ILE A 85 -0.37 0.63 -2.76
CA ILE A 85 0.16 0.81 -1.41
C ILE A 85 1.30 -0.19 -1.20
N ILE A 86 2.48 0.31 -0.83
CA ILE A 86 3.66 -0.52 -0.59
C ILE A 86 4.08 -0.33 0.86
N LEU A 87 4.10 -1.41 1.64
CA LEU A 87 4.59 -1.42 3.02
C LEU A 87 5.93 -2.14 3.06
N CYS A 88 6.99 -1.44 3.46
CA CYS A 88 8.32 -1.99 3.63
C CYS A 88 8.68 -2.06 5.10
N GLY A 89 8.98 -3.25 5.60
CA GLY A 89 9.32 -3.51 6.99
C GLY A 89 10.76 -4.02 7.16
N ARG A 90 11.07 -4.34 8.41
CA ARG A 90 12.39 -4.83 8.89
C ARG A 90 12.40 -6.31 9.23
N GLY A 91 11.34 -7.04 8.86
CA GLY A 91 11.23 -8.47 9.10
C GLY A 91 12.23 -9.31 8.29
N VAL A 92 12.32 -10.57 8.64
CA VAL A 92 13.19 -11.54 7.94
C VAL A 92 12.55 -11.94 6.61
N ASN A 93 13.39 -12.06 5.59
CA ASN A 93 13.08 -12.74 4.33
C ASN A 93 14.24 -13.67 3.93
N ASN A 94 14.09 -14.44 2.88
CA ASN A 94 15.09 -15.42 2.43
C ASN A 94 16.26 -14.81 1.63
N LYS A 95 16.23 -13.51 1.33
CA LYS A 95 17.26 -12.82 0.52
C LYS A 95 17.99 -11.69 1.28
N GLY A 96 17.58 -11.40 2.54
CA GLY A 96 18.14 -10.30 3.33
C GLY A 96 17.59 -8.94 2.90
N THR A 97 18.39 -7.88 3.00
CA THR A 97 17.97 -6.55 2.57
C THR A 97 17.98 -6.46 1.05
N MET A 98 16.84 -6.12 0.47
CA MET A 98 16.68 -6.00 -0.97
C MET A 98 15.78 -4.81 -1.32
N GLN A 99 15.88 -4.34 -2.55
CA GLN A 99 14.98 -3.30 -3.05
C GLN A 99 13.60 -3.91 -3.31
N ILE A 100 12.57 -3.16 -2.95
CA ILE A 100 11.18 -3.55 -3.26
C ILE A 100 10.94 -3.45 -4.76
N GLU A 101 10.13 -4.33 -5.28
CA GLU A 101 9.70 -4.35 -6.67
C GLU A 101 8.87 -3.12 -7.07
N GLY A 102 8.70 -2.92 -8.39
CA GLY A 102 7.89 -1.82 -8.92
C GLY A 102 8.59 -0.46 -8.98
N GLY A 103 9.92 -0.40 -8.71
CA GLY A 103 10.76 0.77 -8.93
C GLY A 103 10.86 1.82 -7.83
N PRO A 104 10.22 1.72 -6.63
CA PRO A 104 10.53 2.64 -5.55
C PRO A 104 12.00 2.54 -5.12
N ARG A 105 12.53 3.66 -4.62
CA ARG A 105 13.89 3.69 -4.05
C ARG A 105 14.04 2.86 -2.77
N THR A 106 12.95 2.41 -2.19
CA THR A 106 12.87 1.82 -0.86
C THR A 106 13.38 0.39 -0.86
N THR A 107 14.16 0.04 0.15
CA THR A 107 14.55 -1.33 0.47
C THR A 107 13.68 -1.89 1.59
N HIS A 108 13.66 -3.21 1.74
CA HIS A 108 12.99 -3.90 2.85
C HIS A 108 13.86 -5.06 3.34
N GLY A 109 13.51 -5.63 4.49
CA GLY A 109 14.23 -6.74 5.07
C GLY A 109 15.12 -6.34 6.24
N GLY A 110 15.40 -7.29 7.09
CA GLY A 110 16.17 -7.12 8.30
C GLY A 110 16.06 -8.35 9.20
N SER A 111 15.99 -8.12 10.50
CA SER A 111 15.91 -9.18 11.52
C SER A 111 14.82 -8.94 12.56
N ASP A 112 14.00 -7.91 12.40
CA ASP A 112 12.94 -7.57 13.35
C ASP A 112 11.57 -8.06 12.87
N ASN A 113 11.23 -9.30 13.20
CA ASN A 113 9.91 -9.85 12.90
C ASN A 113 8.75 -9.23 13.69
N ALA A 114 9.03 -8.40 14.69
CA ALA A 114 8.04 -7.65 15.45
C ALA A 114 7.85 -6.22 14.94
N ASP A 115 8.52 -5.84 13.83
CA ASP A 115 8.38 -4.53 13.21
C ASP A 115 6.91 -4.15 12.93
N CYS A 116 6.63 -2.84 12.91
CA CYS A 116 5.28 -2.32 12.74
C CYS A 116 5.26 -1.25 11.65
N SER A 117 4.62 -1.55 10.53
CA SER A 117 4.36 -0.60 9.44
C SER A 117 3.01 0.12 9.56
N GLY A 118 2.30 -0.05 10.70
CA GLY A 118 1.01 0.59 10.98
C GLY A 118 -0.18 -0.36 10.90
N ALA A 119 -1.26 0.06 10.24
CA ALA A 119 -2.47 -0.74 10.10
C ALA A 119 -3.24 -0.44 8.81
N LEU A 120 -3.78 -1.47 8.18
CA LEU A 120 -4.85 -1.41 7.19
C LEU A 120 -6.04 -2.18 7.74
N SER A 121 -7.12 -1.48 8.11
CA SER A 121 -8.33 -2.11 8.64
C SER A 121 -9.56 -1.41 8.08
N TYR A 122 -10.51 -2.17 7.55
CA TYR A 122 -11.64 -1.64 6.78
C TYR A 122 -11.18 -0.68 5.67
N VAL A 123 -10.29 -1.18 4.81
CA VAL A 123 -9.71 -0.44 3.68
C VAL A 123 -10.16 -1.06 2.37
N ARG A 124 -10.45 -0.22 1.37
CA ARG A 124 -10.60 -0.64 -0.02
C ARG A 124 -9.50 -0.01 -0.86
N CYS A 125 -8.83 -0.83 -1.68
CA CYS A 125 -7.85 -0.41 -2.67
C CYS A 125 -8.38 -0.79 -4.05
N GLU A 126 -8.55 0.20 -4.92
CA GLU A 126 -9.26 0.01 -6.19
C GLU A 126 -8.47 0.61 -7.36
N PHE A 127 -8.44 -0.12 -8.50
CA PHE A 127 -7.83 0.31 -9.76
C PHE A 127 -6.33 0.59 -9.69
N ALA A 128 -5.62 -0.08 -8.80
CA ALA A 128 -4.19 -0.01 -8.63
C ALA A 128 -3.45 -1.02 -9.52
N GLY A 129 -2.15 -1.25 -9.28
CA GLY A 129 -1.38 -2.25 -10.01
C GLY A 129 -0.72 -1.68 -11.26
N TYR A 130 0.02 -0.57 -11.16
CA TYR A 130 0.62 0.06 -12.32
C TYR A 130 1.82 -0.76 -12.86
N PRO A 131 1.82 -1.15 -14.15
CA PRO A 131 2.95 -1.82 -14.77
C PRO A 131 4.10 -0.82 -14.98
N PHE A 132 5.10 -0.85 -14.12
CA PHE A 132 6.25 0.06 -14.20
C PHE A 132 7.20 -0.34 -15.34
N LYS A 133 7.50 -1.62 -15.48
CA LYS A 133 8.24 -2.27 -16.55
C LYS A 133 7.78 -3.73 -16.65
N GLU A 134 8.09 -4.37 -17.76
CA GLU A 134 7.95 -5.82 -17.89
C GLU A 134 8.72 -6.54 -16.78
N ASP A 135 8.09 -7.43 -16.06
CA ASP A 135 8.58 -8.14 -14.87
C ASP A 135 8.98 -7.21 -13.69
N GLN A 136 8.40 -6.03 -13.59
CA GLN A 136 8.58 -5.08 -12.47
C GLN A 136 7.31 -4.25 -12.27
N GLU A 137 6.23 -4.90 -11.96
CA GLU A 137 4.93 -4.31 -11.73
C GLU A 137 4.82 -3.79 -10.27
N ILE A 138 3.88 -2.90 -10.03
CA ILE A 138 3.45 -2.53 -8.68
C ILE A 138 2.11 -3.21 -8.46
N ASN A 139 2.00 -4.01 -7.41
CA ASN A 139 0.75 -4.66 -7.02
C ASN A 139 -0.22 -3.66 -6.36
N ALA A 140 -1.48 -4.05 -6.18
CA ALA A 140 -2.39 -3.16 -5.46
C ALA A 140 -1.93 -2.91 -4.02
N ILE A 141 -1.53 -3.98 -3.31
CA ILE A 141 -0.93 -3.89 -1.98
C ILE A 141 0.27 -4.83 -1.89
N THR A 142 1.46 -4.25 -1.68
CA THR A 142 2.72 -4.98 -1.55
C THR A 142 3.22 -4.95 -0.11
N PHE A 143 3.64 -6.11 0.41
CA PHE A 143 4.22 -6.29 1.75
C PHE A 143 5.66 -6.76 1.64
N GLY A 144 6.62 -5.85 1.70
CA GLY A 144 8.05 -6.19 1.74
C GLY A 144 8.54 -6.39 3.18
N SER A 145 8.76 -7.61 3.62
CA SER A 145 9.29 -7.96 4.95
C SER A 145 8.56 -7.27 6.12
N VAL A 146 7.25 -7.17 6.04
CA VAL A 146 6.42 -6.51 7.06
C VAL A 146 6.36 -7.36 8.32
N GLY A 147 6.52 -6.73 9.48
CA GLY A 147 6.56 -7.42 10.77
C GLY A 147 5.18 -7.70 11.37
N SER A 148 5.16 -8.60 12.36
CA SER A 148 3.95 -9.14 12.98
C SER A 148 3.15 -8.13 13.82
N ALA A 149 3.74 -6.99 14.22
CA ALA A 149 3.00 -5.95 14.90
C ALA A 149 2.16 -5.07 13.98
N THR A 150 2.25 -5.26 12.66
CA THR A 150 1.40 -4.60 11.68
C THR A 150 0.03 -5.26 11.63
N GLN A 151 -1.04 -4.47 11.71
CA GLN A 151 -2.42 -4.96 11.67
C GLN A 151 -2.97 -4.92 10.25
N ILE A 152 -3.36 -6.07 9.68
CA ILE A 152 -3.99 -6.17 8.37
C ILE A 152 -5.27 -6.98 8.50
N ASP A 153 -6.42 -6.31 8.38
CA ASP A 153 -7.72 -7.00 8.42
C ASP A 153 -8.81 -6.21 7.68
N HIS A 154 -9.84 -6.93 7.19
CA HIS A 154 -10.97 -6.35 6.47
C HIS A 154 -10.52 -5.43 5.34
N VAL A 155 -9.64 -5.95 4.49
CA VAL A 155 -9.11 -5.23 3.32
C VAL A 155 -9.66 -5.84 2.05
N GLN A 156 -10.15 -5.00 1.15
CA GLN A 156 -10.63 -5.38 -0.17
C GLN A 156 -9.77 -4.73 -1.24
N VAL A 157 -9.23 -5.52 -2.15
CA VAL A 157 -8.67 -5.06 -3.42
C VAL A 157 -9.67 -5.33 -4.52
N SER A 158 -9.81 -4.38 -5.45
CA SER A 158 -10.69 -4.52 -6.62
C SER A 158 -10.05 -3.91 -7.85
N TYR A 159 -10.10 -4.65 -8.96
CA TYR A 159 -9.61 -4.19 -10.26
C TYR A 159 -8.11 -3.82 -10.25
N SER A 160 -7.27 -4.66 -9.65
CA SER A 160 -5.81 -4.53 -9.82
C SER A 160 -5.39 -4.93 -11.24
N ASN A 161 -4.40 -4.27 -11.80
CA ASN A 161 -3.83 -4.63 -13.10
C ASN A 161 -2.66 -5.61 -12.96
N ASP A 162 -2.29 -5.92 -11.76
CA ASP A 162 -1.34 -6.93 -11.34
C ASP A 162 -1.92 -7.58 -10.10
N ASP A 163 -1.12 -8.21 -9.23
CA ASP A 163 -1.63 -8.90 -8.06
C ASP A 163 -2.48 -8.01 -7.17
N SER A 164 -3.43 -8.63 -6.50
CA SER A 164 -4.16 -7.94 -5.43
C SER A 164 -3.29 -7.73 -4.21
N TYR A 165 -2.62 -8.79 -3.77
CA TYR A 165 -1.75 -8.80 -2.60
C TYR A 165 -0.49 -9.60 -2.90
N GLU A 166 0.68 -9.03 -2.62
CA GLU A 166 1.95 -9.74 -2.76
C GLU A 166 2.82 -9.58 -1.51
N TRP A 167 3.46 -10.69 -1.08
CA TRP A 167 4.33 -10.76 0.10
C TRP A 167 5.75 -11.15 -0.25
N PHE A 168 6.69 -10.27 0.02
CA PHE A 168 8.13 -10.56 -0.06
C PHE A 168 8.70 -10.85 1.33
N GLY A 169 8.33 -11.97 1.92
CA GLY A 169 8.77 -12.37 3.26
C GLY A 169 8.13 -11.55 4.39
N GLY A 170 8.75 -11.58 5.58
CA GLY A 170 8.24 -10.93 6.78
C GLY A 170 7.44 -11.88 7.68
N ALA A 171 6.70 -11.31 8.63
CA ALA A 171 5.95 -12.05 9.64
C ALA A 171 4.53 -11.50 9.87
N VAL A 172 4.05 -10.62 8.99
CA VAL A 172 2.71 -10.03 9.10
C VAL A 172 1.64 -11.11 8.96
N ASN A 173 0.59 -10.98 9.77
CA ASN A 173 -0.61 -11.80 9.65
C ASN A 173 -1.74 -10.95 9.07
N ALA A 174 -2.43 -11.49 8.07
CA ALA A 174 -3.55 -10.84 7.43
C ALA A 174 -4.79 -11.73 7.50
N LYS A 175 -5.98 -11.12 7.64
CA LYS A 175 -7.25 -11.84 7.69
C LYS A 175 -8.39 -11.02 7.11
N TYR A 176 -9.44 -11.71 6.68
CA TYR A 176 -10.62 -11.08 6.07
C TYR A 176 -10.24 -10.25 4.85
N LEU A 177 -9.45 -10.83 3.97
CA LEU A 177 -9.05 -10.23 2.70
C LEU A 177 -10.04 -10.61 1.59
N ILE A 178 -10.31 -9.68 0.71
CA ILE A 178 -11.10 -9.90 -0.51
C ILE A 178 -10.27 -9.43 -1.69
N SER A 179 -10.10 -10.31 -2.68
CA SER A 179 -9.64 -9.95 -4.02
C SER A 179 -10.81 -10.03 -4.99
N TYR A 180 -10.93 -9.04 -5.87
CA TYR A 180 -12.03 -8.97 -6.83
C TYR A 180 -11.59 -8.38 -8.17
N HIS A 181 -11.68 -9.18 -9.23
CA HIS A 181 -11.31 -8.76 -10.59
C HIS A 181 -9.87 -8.26 -10.72
N THR A 182 -8.93 -8.98 -10.17
CA THR A 182 -7.50 -8.76 -10.43
C THR A 182 -7.09 -9.38 -11.77
N TRP A 183 -5.99 -8.91 -12.34
CA TRP A 183 -5.51 -9.39 -13.64
C TRP A 183 -4.52 -10.54 -13.51
N ASP A 184 -3.75 -10.59 -12.46
CA ASP A 184 -2.83 -11.69 -12.19
C ASP A 184 -3.27 -12.42 -10.90
N ASP A 185 -2.43 -12.58 -9.92
CA ASP A 185 -2.74 -13.39 -8.75
C ASP A 185 -3.63 -12.64 -7.71
N ASP A 186 -4.52 -13.39 -7.08
CA ASP A 186 -5.28 -12.87 -5.93
C ASP A 186 -4.37 -12.67 -4.73
N PHE A 187 -3.45 -13.62 -4.50
CA PHE A 187 -2.49 -13.66 -3.39
C PHE A 187 -1.20 -14.31 -3.83
N ASP A 188 -0.11 -13.56 -3.96
CA ASP A 188 1.23 -14.07 -4.25
C ASP A 188 2.16 -14.02 -3.03
N THR A 189 3.09 -15.03 -2.86
CA THR A 189 4.01 -15.17 -1.71
C THR A 189 5.39 -15.70 -2.09
#